data_41b4befd389aff3ddc154c6b01ed03b8
#
_entry.id   41b4befd389aff3ddc154c6b01ed03b8
#
_cell.length_a   1.000
_cell.length_b   1.000
_cell.length_c   1.000
_cell.angle_alpha   90.00
_cell.angle_beta   90.00
_cell.angle_gamma   90.00
#
_symmetry.space_group_name_H-M   'P 1'
#
loop_
_entity.id
_entity.type
_entity.pdbx_description
1 polymer ?
#
loop_
_entity_poly.entity_id
_entity_poly.type
_entity_poly.pdbx_seq_one_letter_code
_entity_poly.pdbx_strand_id
1 'polypeptide(L)'
;MQSTNVERLNQIAQPFLKNSKMPRYLHNAAKICLGLFRTDPQRSFWGRAWQLVSRFTWELPQTMTGWLFTLGRALVGQVDRVDTLGGITFATKIKGDGCMGVSLGSFVDLWDGHGLREGDKGLVLSNQLCMHEFGHAADSQRFGPLYLPVIGLSSLVSAMGKGDHNVFWTELRANRHAKDYFGKRYGIRWSELGYPTALPEKLRKQQPSNDQRTTA
;
A
#
# COMPACT_ATOMS: atom_id res chain seq x y z
N MET A 1 8.03 -31.48 4.62
CA MET A 1 7.50 -30.13 4.37
C MET A 1 8.09 -29.64 3.05
N GLN A 2 7.31 -29.63 1.96
CA GLN A 2 7.81 -29.16 0.66
C GLN A 2 7.82 -27.62 0.69
N SER A 3 8.99 -27.00 0.44
CA SER A 3 9.08 -25.55 0.29
C SER A 3 8.21 -25.10 -0.89
N THR A 4 7.44 -24.04 -0.68
CA THR A 4 6.58 -23.50 -1.74
C THR A 4 7.46 -22.96 -2.90
N ASN A 5 6.91 -22.94 -4.13
CA ASN A 5 7.62 -22.37 -5.28
C ASN A 5 8.09 -20.92 -5.03
N VAL A 6 7.39 -20.18 -4.21
CA VAL A 6 7.77 -18.81 -3.80
C VAL A 6 9.00 -18.81 -2.90
N GLU A 7 9.15 -19.80 -2.00
CA GLU A 7 10.35 -19.94 -1.17
C GLU A 7 11.56 -20.33 -2.03
N ARG A 8 11.37 -21.20 -3.04
CA ARG A 8 12.41 -21.54 -4.01
C ARG A 8 12.82 -20.33 -4.84
N LEU A 9 11.88 -19.54 -5.35
CA LEU A 9 12.20 -18.29 -6.08
C LEU A 9 12.94 -17.31 -5.19
N ASN A 10 12.55 -17.16 -3.92
CA ASN A 10 13.27 -16.34 -2.97
C ASN A 10 14.68 -16.88 -2.68
N GLN A 11 14.87 -18.20 -2.57
CA GLN A 11 16.18 -18.83 -2.39
C GLN A 11 17.07 -18.64 -3.61
N ILE A 12 16.53 -18.75 -4.82
CA ILE A 12 17.28 -18.52 -6.08
C ILE A 12 17.66 -17.04 -6.20
N ALA A 13 16.79 -16.12 -5.80
CA ALA A 13 17.04 -14.69 -5.90
C ALA A 13 17.99 -14.15 -4.81
N GLN A 14 18.12 -14.82 -3.66
CA GLN A 14 18.98 -14.41 -2.56
C GLN A 14 20.45 -14.18 -2.93
N PRO A 15 21.12 -15.04 -3.72
CA PRO A 15 22.51 -14.79 -4.15
C PRO A 15 22.65 -13.52 -4.99
N PHE A 16 21.69 -13.24 -5.88
CA PHE A 16 21.68 -12.02 -6.67
C PHE A 16 21.46 -10.77 -5.82
N LEU A 17 20.58 -10.87 -4.81
CA LEU A 17 20.28 -9.77 -3.89
C LEU A 17 21.42 -9.52 -2.88
N LYS A 18 22.25 -10.51 -2.57
CA LYS A 18 23.42 -10.38 -1.67
C LYS A 18 24.70 -9.90 -2.36
N ASN A 19 24.70 -9.79 -3.68
CA ASN A 19 25.87 -9.33 -4.41
C ASN A 19 26.13 -7.84 -4.09
N SER A 20 27.11 -7.57 -3.22
CA SER A 20 27.49 -6.23 -2.77
C SER A 20 27.99 -5.30 -3.88
N LYS A 21 28.29 -5.85 -5.06
CA LYS A 21 28.74 -5.08 -6.23
C LYS A 21 27.58 -4.58 -7.12
N MET A 22 26.35 -5.03 -6.87
CA MET A 22 25.19 -4.58 -7.65
C MET A 22 24.82 -3.15 -7.29
N PRO A 23 24.68 -2.23 -8.24
CA PRO A 23 24.20 -0.88 -7.99
C PRO A 23 22.82 -0.89 -7.28
N ARG A 24 22.60 0.05 -6.33
CA ARG A 24 21.37 0.12 -5.51
C ARG A 24 20.09 0.12 -6.37
N TYR A 25 20.09 0.85 -7.49
CA TYR A 25 18.92 0.93 -8.36
C TYR A 25 18.56 -0.42 -8.98
N LEU A 26 19.54 -1.24 -9.39
CA LEU A 26 19.30 -2.60 -9.90
C LEU A 26 18.83 -3.56 -8.80
N HIS A 27 19.38 -3.42 -7.59
CA HIS A 27 18.94 -4.19 -6.43
C HIS A 27 17.48 -3.90 -6.08
N ASN A 28 17.10 -2.63 -6.08
CA ASN A 28 15.73 -2.21 -5.85
C ASN A 28 14.79 -2.67 -6.98
N ALA A 29 15.22 -2.56 -8.24
CA ALA A 29 14.46 -3.06 -9.39
C ALA A 29 14.19 -4.57 -9.29
N ALA A 30 15.20 -5.36 -8.91
CA ALA A 30 15.04 -6.80 -8.70
C ALA A 30 14.02 -7.11 -7.57
N LYS A 31 14.07 -6.38 -6.45
CA LYS A 31 13.09 -6.52 -5.36
C LYS A 31 11.66 -6.18 -5.82
N ILE A 32 11.51 -5.14 -6.65
CA ILE A 32 10.21 -4.73 -7.20
C ILE A 32 9.66 -5.82 -8.12
N CYS A 33 10.47 -6.39 -9.01
CA CYS A 33 10.07 -7.50 -9.87
C CYS A 33 9.62 -8.72 -9.05
N LEU A 34 10.37 -9.07 -8.00
CA LEU A 34 9.99 -10.14 -7.07
C LEU A 34 8.70 -9.83 -6.31
N GLY A 35 8.39 -8.55 -6.12
CA GLY A 35 7.18 -8.08 -5.46
C GLY A 35 5.89 -8.60 -6.10
N LEU A 36 5.87 -8.80 -7.43
CA LEU A 36 4.73 -9.38 -8.15
C LEU A 36 4.32 -10.77 -7.61
N PHE A 37 5.28 -11.52 -7.11
CA PHE A 37 5.08 -12.91 -6.67
C PHE A 37 5.01 -13.06 -5.15
N ARG A 38 5.21 -11.98 -4.39
CA ARG A 38 5.15 -12.02 -2.92
C ARG A 38 3.71 -12.05 -2.44
N THR A 39 3.43 -12.93 -1.49
CA THR A 39 2.12 -13.06 -0.84
C THR A 39 2.26 -12.88 0.67
N ASP A 40 1.17 -12.59 1.34
CA ASP A 40 1.13 -12.49 2.80
C ASP A 40 1.32 -13.87 3.44
N PRO A 41 2.42 -14.12 4.15
CA PRO A 41 2.67 -15.43 4.77
C PRO A 41 1.66 -15.77 5.87
N GLN A 42 0.97 -14.77 6.40
CA GLN A 42 -0.04 -14.95 7.45
C GLN A 42 -1.44 -15.31 6.90
N ARG A 43 -1.62 -15.33 5.57
CA ARG A 43 -2.86 -15.82 4.94
C ARG A 43 -2.83 -17.35 4.83
N SER A 44 -4.02 -17.96 4.80
CA SER A 44 -4.17 -19.37 4.46
C SER A 44 -3.61 -19.67 3.06
N PHE A 45 -3.37 -20.96 2.76
CA PHE A 45 -2.92 -21.37 1.42
C PHE A 45 -3.79 -20.81 0.30
N TRP A 46 -5.11 -20.95 0.40
CA TRP A 46 -6.05 -20.42 -0.58
C TRP A 46 -6.08 -18.90 -0.65
N GLY A 47 -5.92 -18.22 0.49
CA GLY A 47 -5.80 -16.76 0.55
C GLY A 47 -4.53 -16.26 -0.15
N ARG A 48 -3.42 -16.99 -0.04
CA ARG A 48 -2.16 -16.67 -0.75
C ARG A 48 -2.27 -16.96 -2.24
N ALA A 49 -2.88 -18.09 -2.61
CA ALA A 49 -3.13 -18.44 -4.00
C ALA A 49 -4.01 -17.38 -4.67
N TRP A 50 -5.10 -16.99 -4.03
CA TRP A 50 -5.96 -15.90 -4.53
C TRP A 50 -5.20 -14.57 -4.63
N GLN A 51 -4.43 -14.18 -3.61
CA GLN A 51 -3.63 -12.94 -3.65
C GLN A 51 -2.64 -12.93 -4.82
N LEU A 52 -2.09 -14.08 -5.20
CA LEU A 52 -1.19 -14.18 -6.35
C LEU A 52 -1.97 -14.10 -7.68
N VAL A 53 -3.02 -14.90 -7.81
CA VAL A 53 -3.82 -14.99 -9.05
C VAL A 53 -4.52 -13.66 -9.34
N SER A 54 -5.08 -13.01 -8.31
CA SER A 54 -5.79 -11.73 -8.47
C SER A 54 -4.95 -10.64 -9.13
N ARG A 55 -3.64 -10.61 -8.87
CA ARG A 55 -2.71 -9.64 -9.47
C ARG A 55 -2.62 -9.73 -10.99
N PHE A 56 -2.76 -10.93 -11.52
CA PHE A 56 -2.67 -11.19 -12.96
C PHE A 56 -4.02 -11.36 -13.64
N THR A 57 -5.11 -11.16 -12.90
CA THR A 57 -6.49 -11.25 -13.40
C THR A 57 -7.32 -10.07 -12.92
N TRP A 58 -7.84 -10.15 -11.71
CA TRP A 58 -8.78 -9.21 -11.09
C TRP A 58 -8.18 -7.82 -10.83
N GLU A 59 -6.93 -7.76 -10.38
CA GLU A 59 -6.19 -6.52 -10.07
C GLU A 59 -5.21 -6.13 -11.17
N LEU A 60 -5.24 -6.79 -12.34
CA LEU A 60 -4.22 -6.65 -13.39
C LEU A 60 -3.94 -5.18 -13.78
N PRO A 61 -4.95 -4.33 -14.08
CA PRO A 61 -4.70 -2.96 -14.57
C PRO A 61 -3.86 -2.15 -13.57
N GLN A 62 -4.31 -2.06 -12.31
CA GLN A 62 -3.63 -1.27 -11.30
C GLN A 62 -2.32 -1.89 -10.83
N THR A 63 -2.24 -3.23 -10.77
CA THR A 63 -1.00 -3.91 -10.38
C THR A 63 0.09 -3.70 -11.41
N MET A 64 -0.22 -3.82 -12.71
CA MET A 64 0.75 -3.57 -13.78
C MET A 64 1.15 -2.10 -13.86
N THR A 65 0.20 -1.19 -13.71
CA THR A 65 0.49 0.25 -13.64
C THR A 65 1.42 0.56 -12.46
N GLY A 66 1.11 0.06 -11.27
CA GLY A 66 1.96 0.22 -10.08
C GLY A 66 3.34 -0.37 -10.26
N TRP A 67 3.43 -1.61 -10.77
CA TRP A 67 4.71 -2.26 -11.03
C TRP A 67 5.58 -1.45 -11.99
N LEU A 68 5.03 -1.02 -13.15
CA LEU A 68 5.77 -0.25 -14.14
C LEU A 68 6.22 1.11 -13.59
N PHE A 69 5.34 1.80 -12.86
CA PHE A 69 5.63 3.09 -12.24
C PHE A 69 6.76 2.96 -11.20
N THR A 70 6.62 2.01 -10.27
CA THR A 70 7.62 1.75 -9.22
C THR A 70 8.96 1.32 -9.81
N LEU A 71 8.94 0.43 -10.82
CA LEU A 71 10.15 -0.03 -11.51
C LEU A 71 10.86 1.12 -12.23
N GLY A 72 10.11 1.95 -12.96
CA GLY A 72 10.63 3.14 -13.63
C GLY A 72 11.33 4.08 -12.64
N ARG A 73 10.69 4.39 -11.49
CA ARG A 73 11.29 5.18 -10.41
C ARG A 73 12.59 4.55 -9.89
N ALA A 74 12.61 3.24 -9.69
CA ALA A 74 13.81 2.57 -9.21
C ALA A 74 14.98 2.68 -10.22
N LEU A 75 14.71 2.47 -11.50
CA LEU A 75 15.72 2.54 -12.56
C LEU A 75 16.34 3.93 -12.73
N VAL A 76 15.55 5.00 -12.47
CA VAL A 76 16.08 6.37 -12.48
C VAL A 76 16.60 6.84 -11.10
N GLY A 77 16.80 5.92 -10.15
CA GLY A 77 17.39 6.21 -8.85
C GLY A 77 16.47 6.95 -7.86
N GLN A 78 15.15 6.97 -8.12
CA GLN A 78 14.16 7.62 -7.26
C GLN A 78 13.59 6.70 -6.17
N VAL A 79 14.20 5.55 -5.93
CA VAL A 79 13.85 4.62 -4.86
C VAL A 79 15.09 4.34 -4.04
N ASP A 80 15.04 4.71 -2.76
CA ASP A 80 16.14 4.47 -1.83
C ASP A 80 16.02 3.12 -1.16
N ARG A 81 14.80 2.66 -0.89
CA ARG A 81 14.52 1.42 -0.16
C ARG A 81 13.28 0.71 -0.71
N VAL A 82 13.32 -0.62 -0.70
CA VAL A 82 12.18 -1.49 -1.03
C VAL A 82 11.94 -2.49 0.09
N ASP A 83 10.74 -2.43 0.66
CA ASP A 83 10.25 -3.33 1.70
C ASP A 83 9.04 -4.12 1.21
N THR A 84 8.70 -5.20 1.92
CA THR A 84 7.51 -6.01 1.61
C THR A 84 6.81 -6.41 2.90
N LEU A 85 5.52 -6.17 2.99
CA LEU A 85 4.69 -6.60 4.12
C LEU A 85 3.30 -6.97 3.63
N GLY A 86 2.74 -8.08 4.13
CA GLY A 86 1.40 -8.52 3.75
C GLY A 86 1.23 -8.84 2.26
N GLY A 87 2.34 -9.08 1.55
CA GLY A 87 2.36 -9.26 0.10
C GLY A 87 2.34 -7.96 -0.70
N ILE A 88 2.36 -6.80 -0.06
CA ILE A 88 2.46 -5.48 -0.70
C ILE A 88 3.93 -5.06 -0.74
N THR A 89 4.35 -4.44 -1.84
CA THR A 89 5.70 -3.92 -2.04
C THR A 89 5.69 -2.41 -1.85
N PHE A 90 6.54 -1.92 -0.95
CA PHE A 90 6.70 -0.50 -0.62
C PHE A 90 8.03 0.00 -1.19
N ALA A 91 7.98 1.00 -2.05
CA ALA A 91 9.14 1.65 -2.63
C ALA A 91 9.24 3.08 -2.11
N THR A 92 10.23 3.34 -1.25
CA THR A 92 10.35 4.60 -0.52
C THR A 92 11.51 5.44 -1.04
N LYS A 93 11.25 6.74 -1.23
CA LYS A 93 12.24 7.80 -1.37
C LYS A 93 12.39 8.50 -0.03
N ILE A 94 13.57 8.37 0.60
CA ILE A 94 13.82 8.86 1.97
C ILE A 94 14.15 10.37 2.00
N LYS A 95 14.60 10.92 0.86
CA LYS A 95 14.99 12.34 0.75
C LYS A 95 13.98 13.10 -0.11
N GLY A 96 13.47 14.20 0.39
CA GLY A 96 12.55 15.10 -0.32
C GLY A 96 11.76 15.96 0.65
N ASP A 97 11.13 17.00 0.14
CA ASP A 97 10.23 17.83 0.91
C ASP A 97 8.83 17.23 0.85
N GLY A 98 8.29 16.88 2.01
CA GLY A 98 6.93 16.41 2.14
C GLY A 98 6.79 14.92 2.43
N CYS A 99 5.54 14.52 2.66
CA CYS A 99 5.12 13.16 2.97
C CYS A 99 3.94 12.83 2.04
N MET A 100 4.15 11.91 1.10
CA MET A 100 3.14 11.52 0.11
C MET A 100 3.23 10.04 -0.20
N GLY A 101 2.08 9.39 -0.40
CA GLY A 101 1.97 8.02 -0.83
C GLY A 101 1.06 7.86 -2.06
N VAL A 102 1.32 6.83 -2.82
CA VAL A 102 0.48 6.39 -3.95
C VAL A 102 0.40 4.88 -3.94
N SER A 103 -0.82 4.36 -3.87
CA SER A 103 -1.10 2.92 -3.89
C SER A 103 -1.71 2.50 -5.22
N LEU A 104 -1.02 1.62 -5.94
CA LEU A 104 -1.46 1.05 -7.20
C LEU A 104 -1.35 -0.47 -7.17
N GLY A 105 -2.47 -1.14 -6.96
CA GLY A 105 -2.49 -2.60 -6.82
C GLY A 105 -1.68 -3.09 -5.63
N SER A 106 -0.70 -3.94 -5.91
CA SER A 106 0.22 -4.50 -4.89
C SER A 106 1.48 -3.65 -4.68
N PHE A 107 1.54 -2.44 -5.24
CA PHE A 107 2.68 -1.55 -5.16
C PHE A 107 2.28 -0.24 -4.49
N VAL A 108 3.11 0.20 -3.56
CA VAL A 108 2.97 1.45 -2.82
C VAL A 108 4.25 2.24 -2.99
N ASP A 109 4.13 3.42 -3.55
CA ASP A 109 5.21 4.37 -3.72
C ASP A 109 5.12 5.48 -2.70
N LEU A 110 6.22 5.74 -2.00
CA LEU A 110 6.29 6.67 -0.89
C LEU A 110 7.38 7.71 -1.11
N TRP A 111 7.06 8.95 -0.77
CA TRP A 111 8.00 10.05 -0.56
C TRP A 111 7.89 10.45 0.89
N ASP A 112 8.93 10.22 1.67
CA ASP A 112 8.91 10.50 3.10
C ASP A 112 10.17 11.29 3.50
N GLY A 113 10.01 12.61 3.53
CA GLY A 113 11.04 13.53 3.97
C GLY A 113 11.28 13.58 5.48
N HIS A 114 10.40 12.96 6.29
CA HIS A 114 10.38 13.13 7.75
C HIS A 114 11.11 12.07 8.55
N GLY A 115 11.92 11.22 7.91
CA GLY A 115 12.90 10.57 8.74
C GLY A 115 12.79 9.06 8.90
N LEU A 116 12.49 8.37 7.85
CA LEU A 116 12.83 6.97 7.79
C LEU A 116 14.34 6.83 7.78
N ARG A 117 14.90 6.42 8.90
CA ARG A 117 16.34 6.18 9.01
C ARG A 117 16.70 4.92 8.24
N GLU A 118 17.75 5.01 7.44
CA GLU A 118 18.36 3.84 6.83
C GLU A 118 18.75 2.85 7.95
N GLY A 119 18.17 1.65 7.93
CA GLY A 119 18.43 0.61 8.93
C GLY A 119 17.28 0.28 9.89
N ASP A 120 16.18 1.05 9.92
CA ASP A 120 15.03 0.73 10.76
C ASP A 120 14.37 -0.58 10.32
N LYS A 121 14.46 -1.58 11.18
CA LYS A 121 13.75 -2.86 11.01
C LYS A 121 12.26 -2.60 11.18
N GLY A 122 11.45 -3.01 10.19
CA GLY A 122 10.00 -2.88 10.30
C GLY A 122 9.44 -1.53 9.89
N LEU A 123 10.06 -0.87 8.91
CA LEU A 123 9.63 0.42 8.37
C LEU A 123 8.11 0.57 8.23
N VAL A 124 7.46 -0.42 7.63
CA VAL A 124 6.00 -0.37 7.39
C VAL A 124 5.22 -0.33 8.71
N LEU A 125 5.72 -1.01 9.76
CA LEU A 125 5.05 -1.05 11.06
C LEU A 125 5.34 0.18 11.93
N SER A 126 6.37 0.94 11.64
CA SER A 126 6.72 2.17 12.36
C SER A 126 6.24 3.44 11.64
N ASN A 127 5.78 3.31 10.41
CA ASN A 127 5.39 4.45 9.60
C ASN A 127 3.88 4.45 9.32
N GLN A 128 3.23 5.49 9.79
CA GLN A 128 1.79 5.72 9.67
C GLN A 128 1.31 5.78 8.22
N LEU A 129 2.06 6.49 7.36
CA LEU A 129 1.75 6.61 5.94
C LEU A 129 1.85 5.25 5.24
N CYS A 130 2.86 4.44 5.53
CA CYS A 130 2.97 3.09 4.99
C CYS A 130 1.75 2.23 5.33
N MET A 131 1.28 2.31 6.58
CA MET A 131 0.10 1.55 7.02
C MET A 131 -1.19 2.07 6.36
N HIS A 132 -1.32 3.38 6.20
CA HIS A 132 -2.43 4.01 5.50
C HIS A 132 -2.50 3.54 4.03
N GLU A 133 -1.39 3.63 3.32
CA GLU A 133 -1.28 3.19 1.92
C GLU A 133 -1.53 1.68 1.76
N PHE A 134 -1.14 0.87 2.75
CA PHE A 134 -1.54 -0.54 2.79
C PHE A 134 -3.07 -0.70 2.74
N GLY A 135 -3.81 0.19 3.39
CA GLY A 135 -5.27 0.19 3.37
C GLY A 135 -5.84 0.39 1.96
N HIS A 136 -5.27 1.29 1.16
CA HIS A 136 -5.63 1.47 -0.24
C HIS A 136 -5.30 0.23 -1.09
N ALA A 137 -4.15 -0.41 -0.86
CA ALA A 137 -3.82 -1.66 -1.53
C ALA A 137 -4.81 -2.80 -1.18
N ALA A 138 -5.38 -2.80 0.03
CA ALA A 138 -6.45 -3.72 0.40
C ALA A 138 -7.77 -3.43 -0.35
N ASP A 139 -8.04 -2.18 -0.69
CA ASP A 139 -9.17 -1.81 -1.54
C ASP A 139 -8.96 -2.26 -2.99
N SER A 140 -7.74 -2.22 -3.51
CA SER A 140 -7.43 -2.76 -4.84
C SER A 140 -7.88 -4.21 -4.98
N GLN A 141 -7.60 -5.06 -3.98
CA GLN A 141 -8.02 -6.46 -3.98
C GLN A 141 -9.55 -6.64 -3.98
N ARG A 142 -10.30 -5.70 -3.42
CA ARG A 142 -11.77 -5.76 -3.34
C ARG A 142 -12.46 -5.24 -4.58
N PHE A 143 -11.98 -4.11 -5.10
CA PHE A 143 -12.60 -3.44 -6.24
C PHE A 143 -12.13 -3.97 -7.59
N GLY A 144 -10.97 -4.65 -7.64
CA GLY A 144 -10.42 -5.15 -8.89
C GLY A 144 -10.29 -4.05 -9.94
N PRO A 145 -10.76 -4.28 -11.18
CA PRO A 145 -10.66 -3.28 -12.26
C PRO A 145 -11.33 -1.94 -11.96
N LEU A 146 -12.28 -1.93 -11.03
CA LEU A 146 -12.98 -0.70 -10.61
C LEU A 146 -12.18 0.13 -9.60
N TYR A 147 -11.05 -0.37 -9.10
CA TYR A 147 -10.25 0.37 -8.13
C TYR A 147 -9.80 1.73 -8.65
N LEU A 148 -9.22 1.79 -9.84
CA LEU A 148 -8.73 3.05 -10.40
C LEU A 148 -9.84 4.08 -10.61
N PRO A 149 -10.99 3.77 -11.26
CA PRO A 149 -12.04 4.76 -11.46
C PRO A 149 -12.82 5.11 -10.19
N VAL A 150 -13.02 4.16 -9.27
CA VAL A 150 -13.87 4.40 -8.08
C VAL A 150 -13.05 4.92 -6.90
N ILE A 151 -11.94 4.30 -6.58
CA ILE A 151 -11.12 4.69 -5.41
C ILE A 151 -10.04 5.67 -5.84
N GLY A 152 -9.21 5.31 -6.82
CA GLY A 152 -8.06 6.10 -7.22
C GLY A 152 -8.43 7.50 -7.72
N LEU A 153 -9.36 7.58 -8.68
CA LEU A 153 -9.81 8.87 -9.22
C LEU A 153 -10.52 9.71 -8.15
N SER A 154 -11.37 9.08 -7.32
CA SER A 154 -12.07 9.79 -6.24
C SER A 154 -11.11 10.35 -5.20
N SER A 155 -10.10 9.58 -4.79
CA SER A 155 -9.06 10.03 -3.87
C SER A 155 -8.25 11.18 -4.47
N LEU A 156 -7.83 11.05 -5.75
CA LEU A 156 -7.09 12.08 -6.47
C LEU A 156 -7.88 13.40 -6.56
N VAL A 157 -9.15 13.33 -6.94
CA VAL A 157 -10.03 14.52 -7.01
C VAL A 157 -10.20 15.17 -5.64
N SER A 158 -10.33 14.36 -4.58
CA SER A 158 -10.39 14.86 -3.21
C SER A 158 -9.10 15.56 -2.78
N ALA A 159 -7.94 14.99 -3.13
CA ALA A 159 -6.63 15.56 -2.81
C ALA A 159 -6.39 16.91 -3.53
N MET A 160 -6.93 17.09 -4.72
CA MET A 160 -6.87 18.35 -5.49
C MET A 160 -7.94 19.35 -5.08
N GLY A 161 -8.94 18.94 -4.31
CA GLY A 161 -10.06 19.76 -3.87
C GLY A 161 -9.72 20.65 -2.68
N LYS A 162 -10.68 21.51 -2.29
CA LYS A 162 -10.56 22.42 -1.13
C LYS A 162 -11.02 21.77 0.19
N GLY A 163 -11.55 20.56 0.15
CA GLY A 163 -12.01 19.83 1.33
C GLY A 163 -10.88 19.19 2.13
N ASP A 164 -11.18 18.76 3.35
CA ASP A 164 -10.23 17.97 4.12
C ASP A 164 -10.15 16.55 3.54
N HIS A 165 -9.09 16.28 2.80
CA HIS A 165 -8.83 15.00 2.17
C HIS A 165 -8.78 13.85 3.18
N ASN A 166 -8.24 14.07 4.38
CA ASN A 166 -8.09 13.02 5.39
C ASN A 166 -9.40 12.40 5.87
N VAL A 167 -10.51 13.13 5.74
CA VAL A 167 -11.85 12.66 6.11
C VAL A 167 -12.71 12.26 4.91
N PHE A 168 -12.11 12.23 3.72
CA PHE A 168 -12.81 11.77 2.53
C PHE A 168 -13.10 10.26 2.63
N TRP A 169 -14.17 9.81 2.03
CA TRP A 169 -14.64 8.43 2.24
C TRP A 169 -13.64 7.34 1.83
N THR A 170 -12.82 7.58 0.80
CA THR A 170 -11.75 6.65 0.38
C THR A 170 -10.67 6.53 1.44
N GLU A 171 -10.29 7.66 2.04
CA GLU A 171 -9.25 7.74 3.08
C GLU A 171 -9.72 7.09 4.39
N LEU A 172 -10.95 7.39 4.80
CA LEU A 172 -11.57 6.74 5.96
C LEU A 172 -11.68 5.23 5.77
N ARG A 173 -11.92 4.79 4.54
CA ARG A 173 -12.00 3.37 4.19
C ARG A 173 -10.63 2.71 4.24
N ALA A 174 -9.61 3.33 3.65
CA ALA A 174 -8.23 2.86 3.72
C ALA A 174 -7.76 2.73 5.17
N ASN A 175 -8.02 3.75 5.99
CA ASN A 175 -7.70 3.74 7.42
C ASN A 175 -8.40 2.60 8.18
N ARG A 176 -9.65 2.28 7.86
CA ARG A 176 -10.36 1.13 8.45
C ARG A 176 -9.70 -0.19 8.10
N HIS A 177 -9.30 -0.38 6.83
CA HIS A 177 -8.61 -1.60 6.41
C HIS A 177 -7.25 -1.75 7.08
N ALA A 178 -6.48 -0.68 7.13
CA ALA A 178 -5.22 -0.64 7.83
C ALA A 178 -5.38 -0.96 9.32
N LYS A 179 -6.31 -0.29 10.01
CA LYS A 179 -6.65 -0.56 11.41
C LYS A 179 -6.95 -2.03 11.65
N ASP A 180 -7.83 -2.62 10.83
CA ASP A 180 -8.25 -4.01 10.98
C ASP A 180 -7.08 -4.98 10.75
N TYR A 181 -6.26 -4.74 9.76
CA TYR A 181 -5.11 -5.59 9.45
C TYR A 181 -4.03 -5.46 10.53
N PHE A 182 -3.57 -4.25 10.80
CA PHE A 182 -2.45 -4.01 11.71
C PHE A 182 -2.83 -4.23 13.18
N GLY A 183 -4.05 -3.90 13.55
CA GLY A 183 -4.56 -4.16 14.89
C GLY A 183 -4.64 -5.65 15.20
N LYS A 184 -5.22 -6.44 14.29
CA LYS A 184 -5.38 -7.89 14.48
C LYS A 184 -4.06 -8.67 14.42
N ARG A 185 -3.12 -8.24 13.57
CA ARG A 185 -1.91 -9.02 13.28
C ARG A 185 -0.67 -8.56 14.04
N TYR A 186 -0.61 -7.28 14.39
CA TYR A 186 0.56 -6.66 15.00
C TYR A 186 0.26 -5.94 16.31
N GLY A 187 -1.00 -5.94 16.77
CA GLY A 187 -1.42 -5.29 18.00
C GLY A 187 -1.33 -3.75 17.97
N ILE A 188 -1.29 -3.15 16.77
CA ILE A 188 -1.16 -1.69 16.63
C ILE A 188 -2.44 -1.00 17.07
N ARG A 189 -2.32 -0.06 18.02
CA ARG A 189 -3.41 0.78 18.50
C ARG A 189 -3.60 1.97 17.56
N TRP A 190 -4.51 1.79 16.59
CA TRP A 190 -4.77 2.78 15.54
C TRP A 190 -5.15 4.16 16.05
N SER A 191 -5.82 4.25 17.20
CA SER A 191 -6.20 5.52 17.83
C SER A 191 -5.02 6.43 18.20
N GLU A 192 -3.82 5.85 18.33
CA GLU A 192 -2.60 6.60 18.66
C GLU A 192 -1.91 7.19 17.42
N LEU A 193 -2.36 6.78 16.24
CA LEU A 193 -1.73 7.16 14.99
C LEU A 193 -2.30 8.46 14.37
N GLY A 194 -3.42 8.98 14.84
CA GLY A 194 -4.00 10.24 14.37
C GLY A 194 -4.77 10.17 13.04
N TYR A 195 -4.77 9.06 12.31
CA TYR A 195 -5.55 8.89 11.08
C TYR A 195 -7.02 8.53 11.40
N PRO A 196 -8.01 9.32 10.95
CA PRO A 196 -9.41 9.08 11.24
C PRO A 196 -9.94 7.85 10.52
N THR A 197 -10.78 7.05 11.20
CA THR A 197 -11.49 5.90 10.61
C THR A 197 -12.98 6.16 10.41
N ALA A 198 -13.46 7.29 10.89
CA ALA A 198 -14.84 7.75 10.78
C ALA A 198 -14.87 9.27 10.63
N LEU A 199 -15.96 9.80 10.08
CA LEU A 199 -16.14 11.23 9.97
C LEU A 199 -16.17 11.86 11.38
N PRO A 200 -15.38 12.90 11.65
CA PRO A 200 -15.40 13.61 12.92
C PRO A 200 -16.82 14.10 13.26
N GLU A 201 -17.18 14.06 14.53
CA GLU A 201 -18.55 14.39 14.97
C GLU A 201 -18.99 15.79 14.55
N LYS A 202 -18.08 16.77 14.57
CA LYS A 202 -18.35 18.14 14.10
C LYS A 202 -18.80 18.17 12.63
N LEU A 203 -18.19 17.40 11.76
CA LEU A 203 -18.55 17.33 10.34
C LEU A 203 -19.80 16.48 10.11
N ARG A 204 -20.02 15.46 10.94
CA ARG A 204 -21.23 14.63 10.89
C ARG A 204 -22.49 15.42 11.21
N LYS A 205 -22.42 16.37 12.15
CA LYS A 205 -23.55 17.24 12.53
C LYS A 205 -23.89 18.29 11.45
N GLN A 206 -22.98 18.56 10.52
CA GLN A 206 -23.17 19.50 9.41
C GLN A 206 -23.78 18.85 8.17
N GLN A 207 -23.83 17.52 8.10
CA GLN A 207 -24.54 16.82 7.02
C GLN A 207 -26.03 16.85 7.30
N PRO A 208 -26.87 17.35 6.35
CA PRO A 208 -28.32 17.31 6.51
C PRO A 208 -28.75 15.86 6.71
N SER A 209 -29.56 15.62 7.75
CA SER A 209 -30.14 14.31 8.01
C SER A 209 -30.94 13.89 6.78
N ASN A 210 -30.67 12.74 6.22
CA ASN A 210 -31.31 12.20 5.02
C ASN A 210 -32.77 11.75 5.27
N ASP A 211 -33.34 12.14 6.41
CA ASP A 211 -34.66 11.71 6.90
C ASP A 211 -35.82 12.52 6.33
N GLN A 212 -35.54 13.51 5.44
CA GLN A 212 -36.60 14.32 4.84
C GLN A 212 -36.97 13.95 3.39
N ARG A 213 -36.53 12.83 2.85
CA ARG A 213 -36.84 12.42 1.48
C ARG A 213 -37.89 11.30 1.36
N THR A 214 -38.71 11.07 2.37
CA THR A 214 -39.73 10.00 2.30
C THR A 214 -41.14 10.52 2.57
N THR A 215 -41.44 11.78 2.27
CA THR A 215 -42.82 12.27 2.23
C THR A 215 -42.96 13.32 1.12
N ALA A 216 -43.07 12.87 -0.10
CA ALA A 216 -43.75 13.58 -1.21
C ALA A 216 -44.11 12.57 -2.31
#